data_af94635208f2aad885eac8a2b51112ac
#
_entry.id   af94635208f2aad885eac8a2b51112ac
#
_cell.length_a   1.000
_cell.length_b   1.000
_cell.length_c   1.000
_cell.angle_alpha   90.00
_cell.angle_beta   90.00
_cell.angle_gamma   90.00
#
_symmetry.space_group_name_H-M   'P 1'
#
loop_
_entity.id
_entity.type
_entity.pdbx_description
1 polymer ?
#
loop_
_entity_poly.entity_id
_entity_poly.type
_entity_poly.pdbx_seq_one_letter_code
_entity_poly.pdbx_strand_id
1 'polypeptide(L)'
;MPNNASAAKRMRQEENRRSYNRSIKSKVKTQVTKARQAIASVDIDAEAAQANVRAAVSQLDRAAKKGVIHKNNAARRKSRLMKQLNTK
;
A
#
# COMPACT_ATOMS: atom_id res chain seq x y z
N MET A 1 -12.99 -20.64 24.06
CA MET A 1 -11.68 -21.29 24.25
C MET A 1 -11.51 -22.42 23.26
N PRO A 2 -10.45 -22.40 22.43
CA PRO A 2 -10.25 -23.52 21.53
C PRO A 2 -9.85 -24.75 22.30
N ASN A 3 -10.69 -25.79 22.22
CA ASN A 3 -10.47 -27.02 22.96
C ASN A 3 -9.70 -28.06 22.16
N ASN A 4 -9.22 -27.70 20.94
CA ASN A 4 -8.49 -28.62 20.11
C ASN A 4 -7.37 -27.93 19.36
N ALA A 5 -6.44 -28.72 18.82
CA ALA A 5 -5.28 -28.22 18.10
C ALA A 5 -5.66 -27.48 16.81
N SER A 6 -6.74 -27.88 16.15
CA SER A 6 -7.21 -27.24 14.93
C SER A 6 -7.65 -25.80 15.16
N ALA A 7 -8.40 -25.57 16.24
CA ALA A 7 -8.85 -24.22 16.60
C ALA A 7 -7.68 -23.33 16.98
N ALA A 8 -6.73 -23.86 17.77
CA ALA A 8 -5.52 -23.13 18.15
C ALA A 8 -4.68 -22.75 16.93
N LYS A 9 -4.52 -23.69 15.99
CA LYS A 9 -3.78 -23.44 14.75
C LYS A 9 -4.45 -22.35 13.92
N ARG A 10 -5.79 -22.39 13.81
CA ARG A 10 -6.56 -21.38 13.07
C ARG A 10 -6.36 -19.99 13.67
N MET A 11 -6.41 -19.88 14.99
CA MET A 11 -6.20 -18.61 15.67
C MET A 11 -4.81 -18.04 15.39
N ARG A 12 -3.78 -18.87 15.44
CA ARG A 12 -2.40 -18.44 15.12
C ARG A 12 -2.28 -17.99 13.67
N GLN A 13 -2.92 -18.70 12.74
CA GLN A 13 -2.93 -18.32 11.33
C GLN A 13 -3.61 -16.98 11.11
N GLU A 14 -4.73 -16.74 11.81
CA GLU A 14 -5.45 -15.46 11.72
C GLU A 14 -4.62 -14.31 12.27
N GLU A 15 -3.94 -14.51 13.39
CA GLU A 15 -3.06 -13.51 13.96
C GLU A 15 -1.89 -13.18 13.03
N ASN A 16 -1.27 -14.20 12.45
CA ASN A 16 -0.16 -14.03 11.52
C ASN A 16 -0.63 -13.28 10.26
N ARG A 17 -1.81 -13.63 9.75
CA ARG A 17 -2.39 -12.96 8.58
C ARG A 17 -2.70 -11.50 8.89
N ARG A 18 -3.27 -11.23 10.06
CA ARG A 18 -3.60 -9.86 10.50
C ARG A 18 -2.35 -9.01 10.63
N SER A 19 -1.30 -9.55 11.24
CA SER A 19 -0.02 -8.88 11.40
C SER A 19 0.63 -8.60 10.04
N TYR A 20 0.61 -9.58 9.14
CA TYR A 20 1.13 -9.45 7.79
C TYR A 20 0.40 -8.36 7.00
N ASN A 21 -0.94 -8.37 7.07
CA ASN A 21 -1.76 -7.38 6.36
C ASN A 21 -1.51 -5.97 6.90
N ARG A 22 -1.36 -5.83 8.22
CA ARG A 22 -1.04 -4.55 8.86
C ARG A 22 0.30 -4.02 8.36
N SER A 23 1.31 -4.88 8.26
CA SER A 23 2.64 -4.53 7.77
C SER A 23 2.58 -4.02 6.33
N ILE A 24 1.84 -4.71 5.46
CA ILE A 24 1.69 -4.31 4.06
C ILE A 24 0.95 -2.97 3.96
N LYS A 25 -0.15 -2.79 4.70
CA LYS A 25 -0.90 -1.53 4.72
C LYS A 25 -0.01 -0.37 5.15
N SER A 26 0.82 -0.58 6.17
CA SER A 26 1.75 0.43 6.67
C SER A 26 2.76 0.82 5.60
N LYS A 27 3.33 -0.15 4.90
CA LYS A 27 4.28 0.10 3.80
C LYS A 27 3.64 0.88 2.67
N VAL A 28 2.42 0.51 2.29
CA VAL A 28 1.67 1.20 1.24
C VAL A 28 1.40 2.65 1.64
N LYS A 29 0.94 2.87 2.87
CA LYS A 29 0.66 4.20 3.38
C LYS A 29 1.92 5.07 3.37
N THR A 30 3.04 4.53 3.83
CA THR A 30 4.33 5.24 3.84
C THR A 30 4.75 5.61 2.44
N GLN A 31 4.66 4.69 1.49
CA GLN A 31 5.08 4.94 0.11
C GLN A 31 4.18 5.96 -0.57
N VAL A 32 2.87 5.90 -0.35
CA VAL A 32 1.93 6.88 -0.89
C VAL A 32 2.21 8.27 -0.33
N THR A 33 2.51 8.37 0.96
CA THR A 33 2.88 9.63 1.61
C THR A 33 4.15 10.20 1.00
N LYS A 34 5.17 9.36 0.79
CA LYS A 34 6.42 9.80 0.15
C LYS A 34 6.18 10.30 -1.26
N ALA A 35 5.33 9.61 -2.03
CA ALA A 35 5.00 10.02 -3.38
C ALA A 35 4.31 11.39 -3.39
N ARG A 36 3.36 11.61 -2.50
CA ARG A 36 2.67 12.89 -2.38
C ARG A 36 3.62 14.02 -1.98
N GLN A 37 4.52 13.76 -1.05
CA GLN A 37 5.52 14.75 -0.63
C GLN A 37 6.46 15.08 -1.78
N ALA A 38 6.87 14.08 -2.55
CA ALA A 38 7.74 14.28 -3.71
C ALA A 38 7.06 15.13 -4.77
N ILE A 39 5.78 14.90 -5.04
CA ILE A 39 5.01 15.69 -6.00
C ILE A 39 4.85 17.13 -5.51
N ALA A 40 4.59 17.32 -4.23
CA ALA A 40 4.36 18.64 -3.64
C ALA A 40 5.65 19.45 -3.47
N SER A 41 6.81 18.79 -3.45
CA SER A 41 8.08 19.47 -3.23
C SER A 41 8.49 20.32 -4.42
N VAL A 42 8.88 21.56 -4.17
CA VAL A 42 9.34 22.50 -5.21
C VAL A 42 10.78 22.16 -5.64
N ASP A 43 11.54 21.58 -4.72
CA ASP A 43 12.96 21.32 -4.93
C ASP A 43 13.26 19.95 -5.52
N ILE A 44 12.26 19.09 -5.66
CA ILE A 44 12.47 17.74 -6.13
C ILE A 44 12.42 17.69 -7.65
N ASP A 45 13.29 16.87 -8.22
CA ASP A 45 13.35 16.62 -9.64
C ASP A 45 12.10 15.85 -10.09
N ALA A 46 11.64 16.16 -11.31
CA ALA A 46 10.48 15.47 -11.89
C ALA A 46 10.72 13.96 -12.01
N GLU A 47 11.95 13.54 -12.31
CA GLU A 47 12.31 12.12 -12.38
C GLU A 47 12.16 11.44 -11.02
N ALA A 48 12.58 12.12 -9.96
CA ALA A 48 12.46 11.59 -8.61
C ALA A 48 11.00 11.46 -8.20
N ALA A 49 10.16 12.43 -8.56
CA ALA A 49 8.73 12.36 -8.30
C ALA A 49 8.08 11.20 -9.05
N GLN A 50 8.43 11.01 -10.32
CA GLN A 50 7.94 9.89 -11.12
C GLN A 50 8.35 8.54 -10.53
N ALA A 51 9.60 8.44 -10.07
CA ALA A 51 10.12 7.21 -9.46
C ALA A 51 9.34 6.87 -8.19
N ASN A 52 9.05 7.87 -7.34
CA ASN A 52 8.27 7.68 -6.12
C ASN A 52 6.83 7.25 -6.44
N VAL A 53 6.22 7.85 -7.46
CA VAL A 53 4.86 7.48 -7.88
C VAL A 53 4.83 6.04 -8.42
N ARG A 54 5.82 5.66 -9.22
CA ARG A 54 5.91 4.28 -9.72
C ARG A 54 6.03 3.27 -8.59
N ALA A 55 6.86 3.58 -7.59
CA ALA A 55 7.01 2.72 -6.43
C ALA A 55 5.70 2.58 -5.66
N ALA A 56 4.98 3.69 -5.47
CA ALA A 56 3.69 3.68 -4.79
C ALA A 56 2.65 2.86 -5.58
N VAL A 57 2.58 3.05 -6.89
CA VAL A 57 1.66 2.31 -7.76
C VAL A 57 1.96 0.80 -7.70
N SER A 58 3.24 0.44 -7.75
CA SER A 58 3.65 -0.95 -7.67
C SER A 58 3.22 -1.59 -6.34
N GLN A 59 3.40 -0.89 -5.22
CA GLN A 59 2.99 -1.39 -3.91
C GLN A 59 1.47 -1.50 -3.79
N LEU A 60 0.74 -0.53 -4.33
CA LEU A 60 -0.73 -0.58 -4.33
C LEU A 60 -1.23 -1.78 -5.14
N ASP A 61 -0.65 -2.03 -6.30
CA ASP A 61 -1.01 -3.17 -7.14
C ASP A 61 -0.74 -4.50 -6.45
N ARG A 62 0.42 -4.62 -5.81
CA ARG A 62 0.78 -5.83 -5.07
C ARG A 62 -0.16 -6.07 -3.89
N ALA A 63 -0.48 -5.02 -3.14
CA ALA A 63 -1.38 -5.13 -2.00
C ALA A 63 -2.79 -5.53 -2.44
N ALA A 64 -3.27 -4.98 -3.56
CA ALA A 64 -4.57 -5.34 -4.12
C ALA A 64 -4.58 -6.79 -4.61
N LYS A 65 -3.50 -7.23 -5.28
CA LYS A 65 -3.36 -8.60 -5.76
C LYS A 65 -3.37 -9.61 -4.61
N LYS A 66 -2.76 -9.25 -3.49
CA LYS A 66 -2.73 -10.10 -2.29
C LYS A 66 -4.02 -10.02 -1.48
N GLY A 67 -4.94 -9.14 -1.83
CA GLY A 67 -6.19 -8.98 -1.13
C GLY A 67 -6.10 -8.19 0.16
N VAL A 68 -4.96 -7.53 0.42
CA VAL A 68 -4.77 -6.71 1.63
C VAL A 68 -5.62 -5.45 1.56
N ILE A 69 -5.71 -4.84 0.37
CA ILE A 69 -6.61 -3.73 0.09
C ILE A 69 -7.51 -4.09 -1.08
N HIS A 70 -8.68 -3.47 -1.13
CA HIS A 70 -9.61 -3.71 -2.22
C HIS A 70 -9.08 -3.09 -3.52
N LYS A 71 -9.30 -3.76 -4.65
CA LYS A 71 -8.83 -3.32 -5.97
C LYS A 71 -9.33 -1.91 -6.33
N ASN A 72 -10.55 -1.57 -5.92
CA ASN A 72 -11.13 -0.24 -6.19
C ASN A 72 -10.43 0.85 -5.38
N ASN A 73 -10.02 0.53 -4.15
CA ASN A 73 -9.24 1.44 -3.31
C ASN A 73 -7.88 1.70 -3.94
N ALA A 74 -7.20 0.64 -4.40
CA ALA A 74 -5.92 0.76 -5.08
C ALA A 74 -6.04 1.60 -6.34
N ALA A 75 -7.05 1.35 -7.16
CA ALA A 75 -7.29 2.09 -8.41
C ALA A 75 -7.50 3.58 -8.14
N ARG A 76 -8.29 3.91 -7.12
CA ARG A 76 -8.56 5.30 -6.75
C ARG A 76 -7.29 6.02 -6.29
N ARG A 77 -6.48 5.38 -5.47
CA ARG A 77 -5.21 5.96 -4.99
C ARG A 77 -4.22 6.15 -6.11
N LYS A 78 -4.09 5.17 -7.01
CA LYS A 78 -3.24 5.27 -8.19
C LYS A 78 -3.66 6.43 -9.07
N SER A 79 -4.95 6.53 -9.34
CA SER A 79 -5.51 7.59 -10.17
C SER A 79 -5.21 8.97 -9.60
N ARG A 80 -5.37 9.16 -8.29
CA ARG A 80 -5.07 10.42 -7.61
C ARG A 80 -3.61 10.78 -7.70
N LEU A 81 -2.71 9.82 -7.49
CA LEU A 81 -1.27 10.06 -7.57
C LEU A 81 -0.85 10.46 -8.98
N MET A 82 -1.33 9.73 -9.98
CA MET A 82 -1.01 10.03 -11.37
C MET A 82 -1.55 11.38 -11.80
N LYS A 83 -2.74 11.73 -11.35
CA LYS A 83 -3.35 13.04 -11.63
C LYS A 83 -2.55 14.17 -11.01
N GLN A 84 -2.12 14.02 -9.77
CA GLN A 84 -1.29 15.02 -9.08
C GLN A 84 0.05 15.20 -9.80
N LEU A 85 0.65 14.10 -10.23
CA LEU A 85 1.91 14.16 -10.98
C LEU A 85 1.75 14.90 -12.30
N ASN A 86 0.66 14.64 -13.01
CA ASN A 86 0.42 15.25 -14.33
C ASN A 86 0.05 16.73 -14.26
N THR A 87 -0.51 17.20 -13.15
CA THR A 87 -0.87 18.60 -12.99
C THR A 87 0.31 19.45 -12.54
N LYS A 88 1.41 18.85 -12.20
CA LYS A 88 2.62 19.56 -11.84
C LYS A 88 3.53 19.74 -13.05
#